data_4f649534f1d7f1c30bea8c2d1ce7eed5
#
_entry.id   4f649534f1d7f1c30bea8c2d1ce7eed5
#
_cell.length_a   1.000
_cell.length_b   1.000
_cell.length_c   1.000
_cell.angle_alpha   90.00
_cell.angle_beta   90.00
_cell.angle_gamma   90.00
#
_symmetry.space_group_name_H-M   'P 1'
#
loop_
_entity.id
_entity.type
_entity.pdbx_description
1 polymer ?
#
loop_
_entity_poly.entity_id
_entity_poly.type
_entity_poly.pdbx_seq_one_letter_code
_entity_poly.pdbx_strand_id
1 'polypeptide(L)'
;MDKRLILIVLLVTLSLEFMVIHAQGSIATTAASASNATTVASANNATTVARANNATTVASANNATTVTSASNATTAAPNTLPAVASISRQECGSSKLCXAEPKECNPASGDCYFLSAKQQSGQKYDFELSGQTTGYIAAGVSNAAIQTTSFRAYVCANHNGAVRFFTGFINNLVLNLTGTLDSSNERGSVNSGKIQCTFSAVLPDTITRAADYALSITTGPYNASSGQPGTASLRILTPVXSLSDPTANATNLLSNSTNSTSSAYPVTHTQSFLPVLLVTVSMLAFTAV
;
A
#
# COMPACT_ATOMS: atom_id res chain seq x y z
N MET A 1 -32.81 -16.88 45.67
CA MET A 1 -31.90 -16.95 44.53
C MET A 1 -30.56 -16.44 44.96
N ASP A 2 -29.53 -17.23 44.75
CA ASP A 2 -28.19 -16.92 45.25
C ASP A 2 -27.63 -15.69 44.50
N LYS A 3 -27.12 -14.74 45.29
CA LYS A 3 -26.53 -13.51 44.73
C LYS A 3 -25.40 -13.80 43.73
N ARG A 4 -24.69 -14.92 43.95
CA ARG A 4 -23.63 -15.35 43.03
C ARG A 4 -24.17 -15.77 41.66
N LEU A 5 -25.35 -16.43 41.66
CA LEU A 5 -25.99 -16.86 40.42
C LEU A 5 -26.45 -15.65 39.61
N ILE A 6 -27.01 -14.64 40.27
CA ILE A 6 -27.45 -13.41 39.63
C ILE A 6 -26.27 -12.69 38.96
N LEU A 7 -25.14 -12.63 39.69
CA LEU A 7 -23.94 -11.96 39.17
C LEU A 7 -23.38 -12.68 37.93
N ILE A 8 -23.38 -14.02 37.97
CA ILE A 8 -22.89 -14.81 36.83
C ILE A 8 -23.79 -14.62 35.62
N VAL A 9 -25.10 -14.66 35.81
CA VAL A 9 -26.04 -14.42 34.69
C VAL A 9 -25.87 -13.03 34.10
N LEU A 10 -25.68 -12.03 34.96
CA LEU A 10 -25.48 -10.65 34.50
C LEU A 10 -24.19 -10.49 33.72
N LEU A 11 -23.10 -11.14 34.19
CA LEU A 11 -21.83 -11.10 33.48
C LEU A 11 -21.90 -11.82 32.14
N VAL A 12 -22.61 -12.94 32.08
CA VAL A 12 -22.75 -13.69 30.82
C VAL A 12 -23.59 -12.87 29.81
N THR A 13 -24.67 -12.22 30.28
CA THR A 13 -25.48 -11.39 29.36
C THR A 13 -24.70 -10.18 28.86
N LEU A 14 -23.91 -9.54 29.74
CA LEU A 14 -23.08 -8.42 29.33
C LEU A 14 -22.01 -8.84 28.31
N SER A 15 -21.41 -10.01 28.52
CA SER A 15 -20.38 -10.50 27.59
C SER A 15 -20.99 -10.89 26.24
N LEU A 16 -22.23 -11.39 26.22
CA LEU A 16 -22.91 -11.70 24.98
C LEU A 16 -23.23 -10.43 24.17
N GLU A 17 -23.67 -9.37 24.85
CA GLU A 17 -23.91 -8.10 24.18
C GLU A 17 -22.61 -7.49 23.62
N PHE A 18 -21.52 -7.63 24.38
CA PHE A 18 -20.22 -7.15 23.94
C PHE A 18 -19.71 -7.93 22.73
N MET A 19 -19.96 -9.25 22.70
CA MET A 19 -19.57 -10.09 21.58
C MET A 19 -20.34 -9.72 20.30
N VAL A 20 -21.62 -9.39 20.41
CA VAL A 20 -22.42 -8.99 19.24
C VAL A 20 -21.89 -7.68 18.64
N ILE A 21 -21.45 -6.75 19.50
CA ILE A 21 -20.95 -5.46 19.03
C ILE A 21 -19.56 -5.60 18.38
N HIS A 22 -18.76 -6.58 18.84
CA HIS A 22 -17.39 -6.76 18.35
C HIS A 22 -17.23 -7.95 17.41
N ALA A 23 -18.33 -8.53 16.93
CA ALA A 23 -18.25 -9.64 15.98
C ALA A 23 -17.68 -9.14 14.65
N GLN A 24 -16.41 -9.45 14.42
CA GLN A 24 -15.75 -9.20 13.14
C GLN A 24 -15.98 -10.40 12.23
N GLY A 25 -17.22 -10.63 11.92
CA GLY A 25 -17.58 -11.68 10.98
C GLY A 25 -17.70 -11.12 9.57
N SER A 26 -17.98 -12.01 8.62
CA SER A 26 -18.24 -11.61 7.26
C SER A 26 -19.57 -10.85 7.12
N ILE A 27 -20.47 -10.94 8.10
CA ILE A 27 -21.76 -10.26 8.12
C ILE A 27 -21.92 -9.56 9.47
N ALA A 28 -22.25 -8.26 9.43
CA ALA A 28 -22.54 -7.49 10.63
C ALA A 28 -23.88 -6.78 10.50
N THR A 29 -24.71 -6.86 11.53
CA THR A 29 -25.96 -6.13 11.62
C THR A 29 -25.94 -5.28 12.88
N THR A 30 -26.08 -3.98 12.73
CA THR A 30 -26.03 -3.04 13.84
C THR A 30 -27.31 -2.21 13.85
N ALA A 31 -27.95 -2.12 15.00
CA ALA A 31 -29.16 -1.33 15.17
C ALA A 31 -28.99 -0.38 16.34
N ALA A 32 -29.42 0.87 16.16
CA ALA A 32 -29.38 1.88 17.19
C ALA A 32 -30.70 2.66 17.22
N SER A 33 -31.20 2.92 18.43
CA SER A 33 -32.40 3.71 18.63
C SER A 33 -32.21 4.62 19.83
N ALA A 34 -31.97 5.90 19.59
CA ALA A 34 -31.66 6.89 20.61
C ALA A 34 -31.94 8.29 20.10
N SER A 35 -31.85 9.29 20.99
CA SER A 35 -31.98 10.69 20.59
C SER A 35 -30.83 11.11 19.66
N ASN A 36 -29.61 10.71 20.00
CA ASN A 36 -28.44 10.89 19.16
C ASN A 36 -27.79 9.52 19.00
N ALA A 37 -27.63 9.08 17.76
CA ALA A 37 -27.06 7.77 17.50
C ALA A 37 -25.91 7.87 16.48
N THR A 38 -24.78 7.28 16.83
CA THR A 38 -23.68 7.08 15.90
C THR A 38 -23.47 5.59 15.76
N THR A 39 -23.56 5.09 14.55
CA THR A 39 -23.43 3.67 14.28
C THR A 39 -22.31 3.46 13.26
N VAL A 40 -21.37 2.60 13.62
CA VAL A 40 -20.25 2.26 12.75
C VAL A 40 -20.27 0.77 12.53
N ALA A 41 -20.21 0.35 11.28
CA ALA A 41 -20.13 -1.06 10.92
C ALA A 41 -18.94 -1.28 10.00
N SER A 42 -18.18 -2.33 10.29
CA SER A 42 -17.01 -2.70 9.48
C SER A 42 -17.04 -4.21 9.29
N ALA A 43 -17.40 -4.65 8.10
CA ALA A 43 -17.51 -6.06 7.75
C ALA A 43 -17.60 -6.23 6.24
N ASN A 44 -17.47 -7.45 5.76
CA ASN A 44 -17.65 -7.69 4.32
C ASN A 44 -19.08 -7.40 3.87
N ASN A 45 -20.04 -7.80 4.68
CA ASN A 45 -21.45 -7.44 4.45
C ASN A 45 -21.96 -6.79 5.73
N ALA A 46 -22.37 -5.54 5.65
CA ALA A 46 -22.83 -4.80 6.81
C ALA A 46 -24.25 -4.24 6.56
N THR A 47 -25.14 -4.49 7.50
CA THR A 47 -26.46 -3.87 7.52
C THR A 47 -26.53 -2.99 8.76
N THR A 48 -26.76 -1.71 8.57
CA THR A 48 -26.80 -0.75 9.66
C THR A 48 -28.17 -0.08 9.66
N VAL A 49 -28.85 -0.12 10.79
CA VAL A 49 -30.13 0.53 10.98
C VAL A 49 -30.01 1.51 12.14
N ALA A 50 -30.29 2.76 11.88
CA ALA A 50 -30.28 3.79 12.91
C ALA A 50 -31.60 4.53 12.92
N ARG A 51 -32.12 4.72 14.11
CA ARG A 51 -33.39 5.43 14.33
C ARG A 51 -33.18 6.44 15.43
N ALA A 52 -33.04 7.70 15.09
CA ALA A 52 -32.73 8.75 16.06
C ALA A 52 -33.14 10.12 15.53
N ASN A 53 -33.18 11.11 16.40
CA ASN A 53 -33.40 12.48 15.96
C ASN A 53 -32.19 12.99 15.16
N ASN A 54 -30.99 12.69 15.65
CA ASN A 54 -29.75 12.96 14.92
C ASN A 54 -28.99 11.65 14.81
N ALA A 55 -28.79 11.17 13.59
CA ALA A 55 -28.10 9.91 13.37
C ALA A 55 -26.98 10.07 12.35
N THR A 56 -25.79 9.62 12.72
CA THR A 56 -24.66 9.52 11.80
C THR A 56 -24.31 8.05 11.65
N THR A 57 -24.34 7.58 10.43
CA THR A 57 -24.06 6.18 10.13
C THR A 57 -22.90 6.10 9.15
N VAL A 58 -21.89 5.36 9.54
CA VAL A 58 -20.72 5.13 8.70
C VAL A 58 -20.60 3.62 8.47
N ALA A 59 -20.53 3.22 7.23
CA ALA A 59 -20.35 1.82 6.87
C ALA A 59 -19.08 1.68 6.05
N SER A 60 -18.24 0.74 6.45
CA SER A 60 -17.04 0.39 5.71
C SER A 60 -17.13 -1.10 5.38
N ALA A 61 -17.62 -1.39 4.20
CA ALA A 61 -17.87 -2.77 3.80
C ALA A 61 -17.90 -2.86 2.28
N ASN A 62 -17.67 -4.06 1.77
CA ASN A 62 -17.79 -4.30 0.34
C ASN A 62 -19.25 -4.22 -0.11
N ASN A 63 -20.14 -4.78 0.70
CA ASN A 63 -21.59 -4.64 0.49
C ASN A 63 -22.20 -4.08 1.76
N ALA A 64 -22.61 -2.82 1.73
CA ALA A 64 -23.21 -2.18 2.89
C ALA A 64 -24.63 -1.76 2.57
N THR A 65 -25.58 -2.15 3.41
CA THR A 65 -26.95 -1.65 3.38
C THR A 65 -27.17 -0.80 4.61
N THR A 66 -27.44 0.46 4.42
CA THR A 66 -27.66 1.40 5.50
C THR A 66 -29.08 1.95 5.43
N VAL A 67 -29.83 1.75 6.49
CA VAL A 67 -31.18 2.30 6.64
C VAL A 67 -31.16 3.28 7.80
N THR A 68 -31.44 4.53 7.52
CA THR A 68 -31.46 5.57 8.52
C THR A 68 -32.84 6.25 8.53
N SER A 69 -33.45 6.30 9.69
CA SER A 69 -34.70 6.97 9.89
C SER A 69 -34.52 8.01 10.98
N ALA A 70 -34.26 9.24 10.58
CA ALA A 70 -33.97 10.34 11.50
C ALA A 70 -34.38 11.68 10.89
N SER A 71 -34.57 12.68 11.74
CA SER A 71 -34.86 14.03 11.28
C SER A 71 -33.65 14.64 10.56
N ASN A 72 -32.46 14.41 11.10
CA ASN A 72 -31.21 14.84 10.50
C ASN A 72 -30.28 13.64 10.46
N ALA A 73 -30.18 12.99 9.31
CA ALA A 73 -29.36 11.80 9.13
C ALA A 73 -28.22 12.09 8.16
N THR A 74 -27.04 11.69 8.54
CA THR A 74 -25.87 11.74 7.66
C THR A 74 -25.37 10.33 7.46
N THR A 75 -25.31 9.90 6.21
CA THR A 75 -24.78 8.59 5.85
C THR A 75 -23.55 8.79 5.00
N ALA A 76 -22.42 8.30 5.46
CA ALA A 76 -21.19 8.38 4.71
C ALA A 76 -21.07 7.18 3.77
N ALA A 77 -20.71 7.44 2.52
CA ALA A 77 -20.48 6.37 1.56
C ALA A 77 -19.26 5.56 1.97
N PRO A 78 -19.32 4.22 1.85
CA PRO A 78 -18.15 3.39 2.21
C PRO A 78 -17.02 3.60 1.23
N ASN A 79 -15.78 3.67 1.76
CA ASN A 79 -14.53 3.62 0.99
C ASN A 79 -14.33 4.73 -0.05
N THR A 80 -14.96 5.91 0.17
CA THR A 80 -14.71 7.05 -0.71
C THR A 80 -13.63 7.92 -0.08
N LEU A 81 -12.47 8.02 -0.74
CA LEU A 81 -11.36 8.85 -0.28
C LEU A 81 -11.60 10.31 -0.67
N PRO A 82 -11.13 11.26 0.13
CA PRO A 82 -11.10 12.65 -0.33
C PRO A 82 -10.23 12.77 -1.57
N ALA A 83 -10.54 13.76 -2.41
CA ALA A 83 -9.75 14.00 -3.61
C ALA A 83 -8.34 14.45 -3.27
N VAL A 84 -7.40 14.06 -4.11
CA VAL A 84 -6.01 14.45 -3.94
C VAL A 84 -5.82 15.90 -4.40
N ALA A 85 -4.99 16.66 -3.70
CA ALA A 85 -4.51 17.94 -4.19
C ALA A 85 -3.54 17.69 -5.35
N SER A 86 -3.26 18.72 -6.15
CA SER A 86 -2.43 18.53 -7.34
C SER A 86 -1.02 18.07 -6.92
N ILE A 87 -0.57 17.01 -7.57
CA ILE A 87 0.78 16.47 -7.37
C ILE A 87 1.71 17.20 -8.36
N SER A 88 2.83 17.69 -7.86
CA SER A 88 3.77 18.47 -8.68
C SER A 88 5.20 18.16 -8.30
N ARG A 89 6.14 18.63 -9.15
CA ARG A 89 7.55 18.50 -8.85
C ARG A 89 8.09 19.61 -7.96
N GLN A 90 7.24 20.54 -7.58
CA GLN A 90 7.63 21.59 -6.64
C GLN A 90 8.15 20.93 -5.36
N GLU A 91 9.22 21.45 -4.81
CA GLU A 91 9.92 20.92 -3.64
C GLU A 91 10.76 19.65 -3.90
N CYS A 92 10.77 19.09 -5.12
CA CYS A 92 11.67 17.98 -5.43
C CYS A 92 13.12 18.44 -5.31
N GLY A 93 13.95 17.69 -4.59
CA GLY A 93 15.35 18.03 -4.38
C GLY A 93 15.58 19.07 -3.29
N SER A 94 14.51 19.60 -2.66
CA SER A 94 14.66 20.57 -1.59
C SER A 94 14.04 20.09 -0.28
N SER A 95 12.79 19.64 -0.32
CA SER A 95 12.14 19.12 0.88
C SER A 95 11.49 17.76 0.68
N LYS A 96 11.47 17.25 -0.56
CA LYS A 96 10.99 15.90 -0.83
C LYS A 96 11.88 15.21 -1.87
N LEU A 97 12.10 13.92 -1.67
CA LEU A 97 12.77 13.05 -2.61
C LEU A 97 11.78 12.67 -3.71
N CYS A 98 12.23 12.71 -4.98
CA CYS A 98 11.33 12.42 -6.11
C CYS A 98 11.94 11.45 -7.10
N UNK A 99 11.13 10.47 -7.60
CA UNK A 99 11.47 9.63 -8.55
C UNK A 99 10.55 9.77 -9.60
N ALA A 100 10.96 9.64 -10.84
CA ALA A 100 10.00 9.75 -11.97
C ALA A 100 10.49 8.95 -13.16
N GLU A 101 9.56 8.46 -13.97
CA GLU A 101 9.86 7.81 -15.26
C GLU A 101 8.83 8.27 -16.29
N PRO A 102 9.22 8.91 -17.37
CA PRO A 102 10.60 9.34 -17.72
C PRO A 102 11.20 10.30 -16.69
N LYS A 103 12.52 10.33 -16.65
CA LYS A 103 13.22 11.18 -15.69
C LYS A 103 12.75 12.62 -15.77
N GLU A 104 12.43 13.20 -14.63
CA GLU A 104 11.98 14.59 -14.49
C GLU A 104 10.67 14.92 -15.20
N CYS A 105 9.86 13.91 -15.56
CA CYS A 105 8.56 14.18 -16.14
C CYS A 105 7.63 14.88 -15.15
N ASN A 106 6.66 15.58 -15.70
CA ASN A 106 5.68 16.32 -14.89
C ASN A 106 4.54 15.36 -14.51
N PRO A 107 4.29 15.14 -13.21
CA PRO A 107 3.21 14.24 -12.81
C PRO A 107 1.82 14.71 -13.25
N ALA A 108 1.65 15.98 -13.59
CA ALA A 108 0.39 16.46 -14.16
C ALA A 108 0.20 16.01 -15.61
N SER A 109 1.28 15.63 -16.33
CA SER A 109 1.16 15.18 -17.72
C SER A 109 0.72 13.72 -17.80
N GLY A 110 0.34 13.24 -18.99
CA GLY A 110 -0.18 11.90 -19.19
C GLY A 110 0.83 10.81 -18.94
N ASP A 111 1.99 10.89 -19.55
CA ASP A 111 2.96 9.80 -19.58
C ASP A 111 4.04 10.00 -18.51
N CYS A 112 3.65 9.94 -17.24
CA CYS A 112 4.59 10.16 -16.15
C CYS A 112 4.24 9.26 -14.97
N TYR A 113 5.15 8.35 -14.62
CA TYR A 113 5.08 7.64 -13.33
C TYR A 113 5.90 8.45 -12.35
N PHE A 114 5.30 8.80 -11.23
CA PHE A 114 5.92 9.70 -10.28
C PHE A 114 5.66 9.22 -8.85
N LEU A 115 6.70 9.28 -8.04
CA LEU A 115 6.61 8.97 -6.62
C LEU A 115 7.49 9.97 -5.87
N SER A 116 6.95 10.56 -4.82
CA SER A 116 7.76 11.37 -3.91
C SER A 116 7.61 10.89 -2.48
N ALA A 117 8.62 11.15 -1.68
CA ALA A 117 8.65 10.88 -0.24
C ALA A 117 9.16 12.13 0.48
N LYS A 118 8.39 12.57 1.48
CA LYS A 118 8.75 13.73 2.30
C LYS A 118 8.67 13.34 3.76
N GLN A 119 9.79 13.43 4.46
CA GLN A 119 9.82 13.09 5.88
C GLN A 119 9.02 14.11 6.69
N GLN A 120 8.12 13.62 7.55
CA GLN A 120 7.41 14.43 8.50
C GLN A 120 8.16 14.47 9.84
N SER A 121 8.35 13.31 10.45
CA SER A 121 9.06 13.18 11.71
C SER A 121 9.44 11.72 11.93
N GLY A 122 10.65 11.44 12.37
CA GLY A 122 11.09 10.07 12.62
C GLY A 122 10.95 9.21 11.38
N GLN A 123 10.21 8.12 11.49
CA GLN A 123 9.96 7.20 10.39
C GLN A 123 8.65 7.47 9.67
N LYS A 124 8.01 8.59 9.93
CA LYS A 124 6.77 8.96 9.25
C LYS A 124 7.05 9.80 8.02
N TYR A 125 6.53 9.35 6.88
CA TYR A 125 6.73 9.99 5.59
C TYR A 125 5.39 10.24 4.91
N ASP A 126 5.31 11.37 4.19
CA ASP A 126 4.22 11.63 3.25
C ASP A 126 4.66 11.20 1.86
N PHE A 127 3.78 10.49 1.18
CA PHE A 127 4.02 9.99 -0.17
C PHE A 127 3.02 10.61 -1.14
N GLU A 128 3.49 10.91 -2.35
CA GLU A 128 2.66 11.27 -3.49
C GLU A 128 2.95 10.27 -4.60
N LEU A 129 1.90 9.70 -5.20
CA LEU A 129 2.03 8.66 -6.21
C LEU A 129 1.11 9.00 -7.38
N SER A 130 1.63 8.96 -8.60
CA SER A 130 0.87 9.31 -9.79
C SER A 130 1.33 8.44 -10.97
N GLY A 131 0.37 8.00 -11.80
CA GLY A 131 0.72 7.27 -13.01
C GLY A 131 -0.47 6.88 -13.85
N GLN A 132 -0.19 6.66 -15.12
CA GLN A 132 -1.21 6.29 -16.11
C GLN A 132 -1.46 4.78 -16.00
N THR A 133 -2.66 4.42 -15.56
CA THR A 133 -3.10 3.03 -15.46
C THR A 133 -4.60 2.99 -15.25
N THR A 134 -5.26 1.98 -15.82
CA THR A 134 -6.68 1.77 -15.61
C THR A 134 -6.98 0.84 -14.43
N GLY A 135 -5.99 0.13 -13.92
CA GLY A 135 -6.18 -0.83 -12.85
C GLY A 135 -5.71 -0.30 -11.49
N TYR A 136 -4.46 -0.56 -11.14
CA TYR A 136 -3.89 -0.04 -9.89
C TYR A 136 -2.47 0.49 -10.12
N ILE A 137 -2.06 1.35 -9.21
CA ILE A 137 -0.67 1.76 -9.06
C ILE A 137 -0.28 1.56 -7.59
N ALA A 138 0.95 1.14 -7.36
CA ALA A 138 1.42 0.88 -6.00
C ALA A 138 2.81 1.48 -5.80
N ALA A 139 2.99 2.12 -4.65
CA ALA A 139 4.31 2.52 -4.15
C ALA A 139 4.85 1.37 -3.32
N GLY A 140 6.04 0.90 -3.66
CA GLY A 140 6.71 -0.15 -2.92
C GLY A 140 7.89 0.40 -2.15
N VAL A 141 8.10 -0.14 -0.94
CA VAL A 141 9.21 0.25 -0.06
C VAL A 141 9.91 -1.02 0.42
N SER A 142 11.23 -1.10 0.22
CA SER A 142 12.02 -2.27 0.61
C SER A 142 13.41 -1.85 1.07
N ASN A 143 14.05 -2.71 1.85
CA ASN A 143 15.43 -2.49 2.27
C ASN A 143 16.44 -2.90 1.20
N ALA A 144 15.98 -3.47 0.08
CA ALA A 144 16.87 -3.92 -0.99
C ALA A 144 16.30 -3.52 -2.35
N ALA A 145 17.18 -3.09 -3.26
CA ALA A 145 16.83 -2.69 -4.62
C ALA A 145 16.89 -3.90 -5.56
N ILE A 146 16.10 -4.92 -5.27
CA ILE A 146 16.06 -6.18 -6.02
C ILE A 146 14.62 -6.48 -6.40
N GLN A 147 14.36 -6.76 -7.69
CA GLN A 147 13.00 -6.93 -8.20
C GLN A 147 12.24 -8.07 -7.53
N THR A 148 12.96 -9.11 -7.12
CA THR A 148 12.34 -10.30 -6.53
C THR A 148 12.19 -10.23 -5.02
N THR A 149 12.72 -9.17 -4.39
CA THR A 149 12.59 -9.02 -2.94
C THR A 149 11.16 -8.62 -2.56
N SER A 150 10.88 -8.65 -1.28
CA SER A 150 9.59 -8.25 -0.76
C SER A 150 9.53 -6.73 -0.60
N PHE A 151 8.52 -6.10 -1.17
CA PHE A 151 8.23 -4.68 -0.99
C PHE A 151 6.95 -4.52 -0.19
N ARG A 152 6.99 -3.67 0.83
CA ARG A 152 5.76 -3.16 1.43
C ARG A 152 5.04 -2.34 0.38
N ALA A 153 3.78 -2.63 0.14
CA ALA A 153 3.03 -2.03 -0.96
C ALA A 153 1.88 -1.17 -0.45
N TYR A 154 1.86 0.07 -0.92
CA TYR A 154 0.77 1.02 -0.69
C TYR A 154 0.08 1.20 -2.04
N VAL A 155 -1.16 0.71 -2.14
CA VAL A 155 -1.81 0.44 -3.41
C VAL A 155 -3.02 1.34 -3.60
N CYS A 156 -3.09 2.01 -4.74
CA CYS A 156 -4.21 2.87 -5.13
C CYS A 156 -4.84 2.26 -6.37
N ALA A 157 -6.06 1.75 -6.23
CA ALA A 157 -6.76 1.05 -7.29
C ALA A 157 -7.95 1.85 -7.79
N ASN A 158 -8.17 1.79 -9.10
CA ASN A 158 -9.34 2.39 -9.72
C ASN A 158 -10.53 1.47 -9.50
N HIS A 159 -11.36 1.82 -8.55
CA HIS A 159 -12.55 1.07 -8.21
C HIS A 159 -13.77 1.82 -8.75
N ASN A 160 -14.10 1.56 -10.01
CA ASN A 160 -15.24 2.18 -10.69
C ASN A 160 -15.16 3.70 -10.71
N GLY A 161 -13.98 4.24 -10.99
CA GLY A 161 -13.78 5.69 -11.12
C GLY A 161 -13.37 6.41 -9.85
N ALA A 162 -13.34 5.72 -8.72
CA ALA A 162 -12.86 6.26 -7.44
C ALA A 162 -11.64 5.46 -6.99
N VAL A 163 -10.76 6.07 -6.21
CA VAL A 163 -9.60 5.35 -5.71
C VAL A 163 -9.98 4.58 -4.45
N ARG A 164 -9.63 3.29 -4.41
CA ARG A 164 -9.56 2.49 -3.20
C ARG A 164 -8.11 2.32 -2.81
N PHE A 165 -7.84 2.46 -1.51
CA PHE A 165 -6.49 2.34 -0.98
C PHE A 165 -6.36 1.02 -0.22
N PHE A 166 -5.27 0.31 -0.49
CA PHE A 166 -4.96 -0.96 0.16
C PHE A 166 -3.51 -0.96 0.60
N THR A 167 -3.18 -1.79 1.57
CA THR A 167 -1.78 -2.11 1.89
C THR A 167 -1.57 -3.60 1.71
N GLY A 168 -0.31 -3.97 1.46
CA GLY A 168 0.04 -5.37 1.26
C GLY A 168 1.52 -5.53 1.02
N PHE A 169 1.85 -6.59 0.32
CA PHE A 169 3.25 -6.89 -0.04
C PHE A 169 3.31 -7.34 -1.49
N ILE A 170 4.35 -6.90 -2.20
CA ILE A 170 4.67 -7.41 -3.52
C ILE A 170 5.89 -8.33 -3.35
N ASN A 171 5.72 -9.60 -3.68
CA ASN A 171 6.79 -10.58 -3.64
C ASN A 171 6.95 -11.16 -5.04
N ASN A 172 8.12 -10.96 -5.64
CA ASN A 172 8.38 -11.45 -6.99
C ASN A 172 7.28 -11.05 -7.98
N LEU A 173 6.90 -9.76 -7.93
CA LEU A 173 5.87 -9.14 -8.78
C LEU A 173 4.44 -9.71 -8.56
N VAL A 174 4.22 -10.44 -7.48
CA VAL A 174 2.88 -10.86 -7.08
C VAL A 174 2.43 -9.98 -5.93
N LEU A 175 1.35 -9.24 -6.15
CA LEU A 175 0.77 -8.35 -5.14
C LEU A 175 -0.22 -9.14 -4.28
N ASN A 176 0.00 -9.11 -2.98
CA ASN A 176 -0.85 -9.77 -2.00
C ASN A 176 -1.40 -8.73 -1.03
N LEU A 177 -2.72 -8.56 -1.03
CA LEU A 177 -3.41 -7.56 -0.21
C LEU A 177 -3.76 -8.14 1.16
N THR A 178 -2.78 -8.65 1.87
CA THR A 178 -2.99 -9.14 3.23
C THR A 178 -2.50 -8.17 4.29
N GLY A 179 -2.00 -7.03 3.87
CA GLY A 179 -1.27 -6.15 4.75
C GLY A 179 -2.14 -5.25 5.59
N THR A 180 -1.63 -4.99 6.78
CA THR A 180 -2.12 -3.95 7.68
C THR A 180 -0.94 -3.03 7.97
N LEU A 181 -0.37 -2.46 6.93
CA LEU A 181 0.74 -1.52 7.09
C LEU A 181 0.21 -0.22 7.69
N ASP A 182 1.05 0.43 8.48
CA ASP A 182 0.69 1.68 9.13
C ASP A 182 0.61 2.80 8.09
N SER A 183 -0.61 3.27 7.82
CA SER A 183 -0.85 4.37 6.89
C SER A 183 -2.00 5.23 7.37
N SER A 184 -2.04 6.47 6.87
CA SER A 184 -3.07 7.44 7.26
C SER A 184 -3.15 8.54 6.21
N ASN A 185 -4.20 9.38 6.32
CA ASN A 185 -4.41 10.54 5.46
C ASN A 185 -4.48 10.19 3.98
N GLU A 186 -5.06 9.03 3.67
CA GLU A 186 -5.16 8.56 2.30
C GLU A 186 -6.12 9.45 1.50
N ARG A 187 -5.67 9.89 0.32
CA ARG A 187 -6.46 10.65 -0.65
C ARG A 187 -6.23 10.06 -2.02
N GLY A 188 -7.23 10.18 -2.90
CA GLY A 188 -7.06 9.62 -4.22
C GLY A 188 -8.03 10.19 -5.24
N SER A 189 -7.58 10.23 -6.50
CA SER A 189 -8.40 10.67 -7.63
C SER A 189 -8.04 9.86 -8.86
N VAL A 190 -9.06 9.56 -9.67
CA VAL A 190 -8.88 8.96 -10.99
C VAL A 190 -9.36 9.98 -12.03
N ASN A 191 -8.48 10.40 -12.92
CA ASN A 191 -8.82 11.35 -13.98
C ASN A 191 -8.20 10.89 -15.29
N SER A 192 -9.06 10.60 -16.29
CA SER A 192 -8.61 10.25 -17.65
C SER A 192 -7.57 9.14 -17.68
N GLY A 193 -7.82 8.06 -16.91
CA GLY A 193 -6.93 6.91 -16.86
C GLY A 193 -5.67 7.10 -16.04
N LYS A 194 -5.57 8.23 -15.34
CA LYS A 194 -4.45 8.47 -14.43
C LYS A 194 -4.95 8.32 -13.00
N ILE A 195 -4.24 7.53 -12.22
CA ILE A 195 -4.48 7.42 -10.77
C ILE A 195 -3.47 8.30 -10.06
N GLN A 196 -3.97 9.13 -9.16
CA GLN A 196 -3.13 9.94 -8.27
C GLN A 196 -3.58 9.70 -6.85
N CYS A 197 -2.65 9.49 -5.94
CA CYS A 197 -2.99 9.35 -4.53
C CYS A 197 -1.86 9.86 -3.65
N THR A 198 -2.25 10.26 -2.44
CA THR A 198 -1.32 10.67 -1.40
C THR A 198 -1.68 9.94 -0.12
N PHE A 199 -0.68 9.70 0.70
CA PHE A 199 -0.86 9.03 1.99
C PHE A 199 0.33 9.29 2.87
N SER A 200 0.16 9.10 4.18
CA SER A 200 1.26 9.07 5.13
C SER A 200 1.50 7.63 5.55
N ALA A 201 2.75 7.26 5.77
CA ALA A 201 3.09 5.92 6.25
C ALA A 201 4.22 6.01 7.28
N VAL A 202 4.13 5.13 8.28
CA VAL A 202 5.21 4.97 9.25
C VAL A 202 5.99 3.72 8.83
N LEU A 203 7.24 3.93 8.45
CA LEU A 203 8.11 2.84 8.00
C LEU A 203 8.83 2.22 9.20
N PRO A 204 9.12 0.92 9.15
CA PRO A 204 9.79 0.30 10.28
C PRO A 204 11.22 0.84 10.46
N ASP A 205 11.58 1.03 11.70
CA ASP A 205 12.94 1.46 12.06
C ASP A 205 13.90 0.29 11.91
N THR A 206 15.09 0.54 11.40
CA THR A 206 16.15 -0.46 11.45
C THR A 206 17.00 -0.18 12.70
N ILE A 207 17.47 -1.25 13.32
CA ILE A 207 18.03 -1.21 14.68
C ILE A 207 19.25 -0.30 14.80
N THR A 208 19.92 0.05 13.70
CA THR A 208 21.24 0.69 13.77
C THR A 208 21.36 2.03 13.06
N ARG A 209 20.38 2.44 12.22
CA ARG A 209 20.45 3.71 11.47
C ARG A 209 19.08 4.18 11.07
N ALA A 210 18.98 5.46 10.67
CA ALA A 210 17.85 5.89 9.87
C ALA A 210 17.72 4.92 8.68
N ALA A 211 16.56 4.35 8.51
CA ALA A 211 16.41 3.28 7.54
C ALA A 211 16.52 3.82 6.11
N ASP A 212 17.41 3.19 5.35
CA ASP A 212 17.50 3.45 3.93
C ASP A 212 16.60 2.47 3.18
N TYR A 213 15.92 2.96 2.15
CA TYR A 213 14.95 2.16 1.42
C TYR A 213 15.10 2.34 -0.08
N ALA A 214 14.85 1.27 -0.81
CA ALA A 214 14.55 1.34 -2.23
C ALA A 214 13.06 1.61 -2.39
N LEU A 215 12.73 2.44 -3.36
CA LEU A 215 11.35 2.72 -3.75
C LEU A 215 11.04 2.05 -5.07
N SER A 216 9.79 1.66 -5.24
CA SER A 216 9.34 1.15 -6.53
C SER A 216 7.97 1.69 -6.87
N ILE A 217 7.68 1.75 -8.17
CA ILE A 217 6.31 1.93 -8.68
C ILE A 217 5.97 0.68 -9.48
N THR A 218 4.83 0.06 -9.15
CA THR A 218 4.27 -1.01 -9.95
C THR A 218 2.86 -0.65 -10.38
N THR A 219 2.44 -1.17 -11.53
CA THR A 219 1.06 -1.05 -12.01
C THR A 219 0.55 -2.44 -12.38
N GLY A 220 -0.75 -2.58 -12.44
CA GLY A 220 -1.35 -3.84 -12.87
C GLY A 220 -2.85 -3.72 -13.01
N PRO A 221 -3.49 -4.77 -13.54
CA PRO A 221 -4.94 -4.76 -13.63
C PRO A 221 -5.59 -4.91 -12.26
N TYR A 222 -6.81 -4.42 -12.14
CA TYR A 222 -7.58 -4.51 -10.91
C TYR A 222 -9.01 -4.85 -11.27
N ASN A 223 -9.55 -5.87 -10.63
CA ASN A 223 -10.93 -6.29 -10.82
C ASN A 223 -11.79 -5.68 -9.71
N ALA A 224 -12.59 -4.67 -10.08
CA ALA A 224 -13.42 -3.97 -9.09
C ALA A 224 -14.51 -4.88 -8.51
N SER A 225 -14.98 -5.88 -9.27
CA SER A 225 -16.01 -6.79 -8.79
C SER A 225 -15.50 -7.71 -7.69
N SER A 226 -14.28 -8.21 -7.81
CA SER A 226 -13.68 -9.10 -6.81
C SER A 226 -12.79 -8.38 -5.80
N GLY A 227 -12.37 -7.14 -6.11
CA GLY A 227 -11.42 -6.41 -5.29
C GLY A 227 -10.00 -6.96 -5.38
N GLN A 228 -9.69 -7.71 -6.45
CA GLN A 228 -8.40 -8.39 -6.56
C GLN A 228 -7.50 -7.72 -7.59
N PRO A 229 -6.23 -7.49 -7.24
CA PRO A 229 -5.25 -7.02 -8.21
C PRO A 229 -4.71 -8.20 -9.03
N GLY A 230 -4.33 -7.89 -10.26
CA GLY A 230 -3.62 -8.85 -11.12
C GLY A 230 -2.12 -8.64 -11.07
N THR A 231 -1.43 -9.26 -12.01
CA THR A 231 0.03 -9.32 -12.06
C THR A 231 0.65 -7.91 -12.12
N ALA A 232 1.64 -7.67 -11.30
CA ALA A 232 2.34 -6.39 -11.22
C ALA A 232 3.35 -6.25 -12.35
N SER A 233 3.43 -5.05 -12.90
CA SER A 233 4.47 -4.62 -13.83
C SER A 233 5.28 -3.51 -13.16
N LEU A 234 6.58 -3.72 -13.05
CA LEU A 234 7.48 -2.78 -12.41
C LEU A 234 7.78 -1.61 -13.36
N ARG A 235 7.56 -0.39 -12.90
CA ARG A 235 7.79 0.84 -13.70
C ARG A 235 9.02 1.59 -13.25
N ILE A 236 9.25 1.61 -11.94
CA ILE A 236 10.41 2.27 -11.33
C ILE A 236 10.96 1.35 -10.25
N LEU A 237 12.28 1.30 -10.16
CA LEU A 237 13.01 0.72 -9.03
C LEU A 237 14.20 1.61 -8.77
N THR A 238 14.28 2.21 -7.56
CA THR A 238 15.40 3.09 -7.21
C THR A 238 16.50 2.28 -6.52
N PRO A 239 17.73 2.83 -6.45
CA PRO A 239 18.70 2.35 -5.46
C PRO A 239 18.15 2.52 -4.05
N VAL A 240 18.85 1.89 -3.14
CA VAL A 240 18.54 2.10 -1.71
C VAL A 240 19.11 3.47 -1.32
N UNK A 241 18.23 4.33 -0.72
CA UNK A 241 18.55 5.63 -0.41
C UNK A 241 17.90 6.04 0.81
N SER A 242 18.48 7.06 1.32
CA SER A 242 17.78 7.64 2.48
C SER A 242 16.59 8.46 2.02
N LEU A 243 15.41 8.11 2.47
CA LEU A 243 14.19 8.82 2.06
C LEU A 243 14.10 10.22 2.69
N SER A 244 14.86 10.48 3.74
CA SER A 244 14.88 11.80 4.38
C SER A 244 15.82 12.78 3.67
N ASP A 245 16.62 12.30 2.71
CA ASP A 245 17.49 13.16 1.92
C ASP A 245 16.80 13.51 0.60
N PRO A 246 16.28 14.73 0.44
CA PRO A 246 15.57 15.08 -0.80
C PRO A 246 16.49 15.12 -2.01
N THR A 247 17.83 15.16 -1.81
CA THR A 247 18.78 15.19 -2.92
C THR A 247 19.32 13.82 -3.27
N ALA A 248 18.88 12.77 -2.58
CA ALA A 248 19.38 11.40 -2.85
C ALA A 248 19.08 11.00 -4.29
N ASN A 249 19.97 10.16 -4.83
CA ASN A 249 19.87 9.75 -6.23
C ASN A 249 18.84 8.64 -6.39
N ALA A 250 17.64 9.03 -6.78
CA ALA A 250 16.52 8.11 -6.97
C ALA A 250 16.31 7.78 -8.47
N THR A 251 17.38 7.53 -9.19
CA THR A 251 17.30 7.15 -10.60
C THR A 251 16.61 5.81 -10.76
N ASN A 252 15.94 5.63 -11.89
CA ASN A 252 15.27 4.36 -12.20
C ASN A 252 16.32 3.35 -12.70
N LEU A 253 16.55 2.29 -11.94
CA LEU A 253 17.50 1.25 -12.31
C LEU A 253 17.05 0.49 -13.56
N LEU A 254 15.76 0.46 -13.85
CA LEU A 254 15.23 -0.25 -15.01
C LEU A 254 15.59 0.43 -16.32
N SER A 255 15.63 1.76 -16.35
CA SER A 255 15.94 2.49 -17.59
C SER A 255 17.40 2.38 -17.95
N ASN A 256 18.29 2.06 -17.00
CA ASN A 256 19.70 1.87 -17.28
C ASN A 256 20.01 0.49 -17.85
N SER A 257 19.10 -0.48 -17.68
CA SER A 257 19.35 -1.84 -18.15
C SER A 257 19.08 -2.02 -19.63
N THR A 258 18.39 -1.08 -20.29
CA THR A 258 18.10 -1.18 -21.71
C THR A 258 19.28 -0.83 -22.60
N ASN A 259 20.29 -0.17 -22.07
CA ASN A 259 21.45 0.26 -22.85
C ASN A 259 22.64 -0.69 -22.78
N SER A 260 22.61 -1.68 -21.90
CA SER A 260 23.64 -2.69 -21.87
C SER A 260 23.20 -3.87 -22.71
N THR A 261 23.80 -3.98 -23.87
CA THR A 261 23.46 -5.03 -24.84
C THR A 261 23.85 -6.40 -24.35
N SER A 262 24.73 -6.50 -23.44
CA SER A 262 25.05 -7.77 -22.86
C SER A 262 24.60 -7.68 -21.44
N SER A 263 23.47 -8.20 -21.17
CA SER A 263 23.11 -8.33 -19.80
C SER A 263 24.23 -9.04 -19.08
N ALA A 264 24.93 -8.33 -18.34
CA ALA A 264 26.06 -8.88 -17.64
C ALA A 264 25.62 -9.58 -16.36
N TYR A 265 24.41 -10.05 -16.32
CA TYR A 265 23.93 -10.66 -15.11
C TYR A 265 24.66 -11.92 -14.68
N PRO A 266 25.01 -12.79 -15.57
CA PRO A 266 25.63 -14.03 -15.11
C PRO A 266 27.13 -14.00 -14.96
N VAL A 267 27.78 -12.87 -15.17
CA VAL A 267 29.24 -12.84 -15.27
C VAL A 267 29.94 -13.15 -13.96
N THR A 268 29.30 -12.87 -12.85
CA THR A 268 29.97 -13.02 -11.56
C THR A 268 30.18 -14.47 -11.14
N HIS A 269 29.42 -15.40 -11.72
CA HIS A 269 29.50 -16.78 -11.25
C HIS A 269 30.46 -17.64 -12.02
N THR A 270 30.81 -17.24 -13.24
CA THR A 270 31.74 -18.05 -14.02
C THR A 270 33.21 -17.82 -13.64
N GLN A 271 33.50 -16.73 -12.98
CA GLN A 271 34.90 -16.43 -12.62
C GLN A 271 35.39 -17.28 -11.45
N SER A 272 34.51 -17.79 -10.64
CA SER A 272 34.93 -18.55 -9.47
C SER A 272 35.41 -19.96 -9.77
N PHE A 273 35.07 -20.48 -10.95
CA PHE A 273 35.44 -21.86 -11.29
C PHE A 273 36.76 -21.98 -12.07
N LEU A 274 37.21 -20.89 -12.65
CA LEU A 274 38.43 -20.94 -13.46
C LEU A 274 39.68 -21.30 -12.66
N PRO A 275 39.92 -20.77 -11.48
CA PRO A 275 41.12 -21.18 -10.75
C PRO A 275 41.12 -22.63 -10.34
N VAL A 276 39.95 -23.22 -10.09
CA VAL A 276 39.88 -24.63 -9.70
C VAL A 276 40.25 -25.54 -10.87
N LEU A 277 39.85 -25.17 -12.06
CA LEU A 277 40.16 -25.97 -13.26
C LEU A 277 41.65 -25.94 -13.58
N LEU A 278 42.30 -24.80 -13.40
CA LEU A 278 43.73 -24.67 -13.64
C LEU A 278 44.54 -25.50 -12.67
N VAL A 279 44.12 -25.58 -11.42
CA VAL A 279 44.83 -26.37 -10.42
C VAL A 279 44.75 -27.88 -10.74
N THR A 280 43.57 -28.34 -11.19
CA THR A 280 43.43 -29.75 -11.50
C THR A 280 44.22 -30.18 -12.71
N VAL A 281 44.38 -29.33 -13.73
CA VAL A 281 45.18 -29.65 -14.90
C VAL A 281 46.65 -29.71 -14.54
N SER A 282 47.13 -28.81 -13.70
CA SER A 282 48.53 -28.83 -13.30
C SER A 282 48.89 -30.05 -12.46
N MET A 283 47.97 -30.54 -11.64
CA MET A 283 48.23 -31.76 -10.87
C MET A 283 48.34 -33.01 -11.75
N LEU A 284 47.51 -33.08 -12.79
CA LEU A 284 47.56 -34.18 -13.69
C LEU A 284 48.90 -34.24 -14.50
N ALA A 285 49.49 -33.10 -14.76
CA ALA A 285 50.74 -33.04 -15.47
C ALA A 285 51.92 -33.60 -14.64
N PHE A 286 51.84 -33.52 -13.31
CA PHE A 286 52.90 -34.03 -12.46
C PHE A 286 52.86 -35.50 -12.21
N THR A 287 51.76 -36.19 -12.49
CA THR A 287 51.66 -37.64 -12.27
C THR A 287 52.04 -38.47 -13.50
N ALA A 288 52.35 -37.82 -14.63
CA ALA A 288 52.62 -38.50 -15.88
C ALA A 288 54.12 -38.63 -16.18
N VAL A 289 55.02 -38.34 -15.20
CA VAL A 289 56.47 -38.48 -15.41
C VAL A 289 56.99 -39.71 -14.68
#